data_6c744c1cc34ed5e1538e79d3322b88c9
#
_entry.id   6c744c1cc34ed5e1538e79d3322b88c9
#
_cell.length_a   1.000
_cell.length_b   1.000
_cell.length_c   1.000
_cell.angle_alpha   90.00
_cell.angle_beta   90.00
_cell.angle_gamma   90.00
#
_symmetry.space_group_name_H-M   'P 1'
#
loop_
_entity.id
_entity.type
_entity.pdbx_description
1 polymer ?
#
loop_
_entity_poly.entity_id
_entity_poly.type
_entity_poly.pdbx_seq_one_letter_code
_entity_poly.pdbx_strand_id
1 'polypeptide(L)'
;MPFVNSVRGSFGSQGRFGFGSGLLISSTGGTITTAGSYRIHTFLIGQSGTNFTASGSGSVEYLIVAGGGGGGWGASSYDGNGGGGAGGYLSGTANVSGTSYAVTVGNSGTAGTKRTSGDGLGYGGNGGASSVFSFTAFGGGGGGTDSYNNNSGLTGGSGGGASCSGSSANNPQFSGAAGTVGQGNRGGNVLIGGGGPGGGGSGGGGAGSVGGDGTQNSNGGNGGSGLANSISGTSLFYAGGGAGSSWTNSGGTGGSSIGGNGAARVPAINGTAGTNNRGAGGGAGTSDYLSGQGGTGIVIIRYAI
;
A
#
# COMPACT_ATOMS: atom_id res chain seq x y z
N MET A 1 -74.22 54.60 3.20
CA MET A 1 -73.92 53.22 3.51
C MET A 1 -72.88 52.73 2.51
N PRO A 2 -71.65 52.47 2.90
CA PRO A 2 -70.71 51.82 2.03
C PRO A 2 -70.52 50.37 2.45
N PHE A 3 -70.58 49.43 1.54
CA PHE A 3 -70.27 48.00 1.71
C PHE A 3 -68.78 47.78 1.87
N VAL A 4 -68.41 47.16 2.98
CA VAL A 4 -67.08 46.65 3.20
C VAL A 4 -67.04 45.27 2.59
N ASN A 5 -66.24 45.11 1.48
CA ASN A 5 -66.01 43.83 0.83
C ASN A 5 -64.74 43.26 1.42
N SER A 6 -64.87 42.24 2.28
CA SER A 6 -63.72 41.51 2.84
C SER A 6 -63.18 40.54 1.83
N VAL A 7 -62.03 40.85 1.26
CA VAL A 7 -61.25 39.87 0.46
C VAL A 7 -60.53 38.91 1.42
N ARG A 8 -61.05 37.69 1.53
CA ARG A 8 -60.31 36.58 2.12
C ARG A 8 -59.20 36.17 1.14
N GLY A 9 -58.01 36.61 1.42
CA GLY A 9 -56.82 36.04 0.77
C GLY A 9 -56.64 34.58 1.16
N SER A 10 -56.81 33.69 0.21
CA SER A 10 -56.35 32.29 0.31
C SER A 10 -54.84 32.30 0.42
N PHE A 11 -54.33 31.98 1.60
CA PHE A 11 -52.90 31.64 1.75
C PHE A 11 -52.69 30.34 1.02
N GLY A 12 -52.09 30.44 -0.19
CA GLY A 12 -51.62 29.31 -0.93
C GLY A 12 -50.73 28.48 -0.01
N SER A 13 -51.03 27.20 0.06
CA SER A 13 -50.17 26.18 0.65
C SER A 13 -48.74 26.39 0.15
N GLN A 14 -47.87 26.89 1.02
CA GLN A 14 -46.44 26.86 0.79
C GLN A 14 -46.07 25.38 0.59
N GLY A 15 -45.75 25.04 -0.65
CA GLY A 15 -45.23 23.74 -0.96
C GLY A 15 -44.06 23.48 0.01
N ARG A 16 -44.22 22.47 0.85
CA ARG A 16 -43.06 21.87 1.54
C ARG A 16 -42.05 21.61 0.44
N PHE A 17 -40.95 22.35 0.47
CA PHE A 17 -39.74 21.86 -0.15
C PHE A 17 -39.47 20.53 0.54
N GLY A 18 -39.92 19.46 -0.08
CA GLY A 18 -39.49 18.12 0.28
C GLY A 18 -38.00 18.14 0.15
N PHE A 19 -37.29 18.23 1.28
CA PHE A 19 -35.98 17.64 1.34
C PHE A 19 -36.21 16.21 0.88
N GLY A 20 -35.78 15.92 -0.37
CA GLY A 20 -35.82 14.57 -0.85
C GLY A 20 -35.23 13.73 0.26
N SER A 21 -36.03 12.84 0.84
CA SER A 21 -35.54 11.82 1.74
C SER A 21 -34.54 11.02 0.90
N GLY A 22 -33.27 11.44 0.93
CA GLY A 22 -32.20 10.58 0.45
C GLY A 22 -32.46 9.26 1.13
N LEU A 23 -32.78 8.24 0.36
CA LEU A 23 -32.98 6.90 0.89
C LEU A 23 -31.72 6.61 1.72
N LEU A 24 -31.93 6.58 3.06
CA LEU A 24 -30.83 6.28 3.97
C LEU A 24 -30.27 4.93 3.55
N ILE A 25 -29.02 4.93 3.16
CA ILE A 25 -28.33 3.68 2.87
C ILE A 25 -28.30 2.91 4.19
N SER A 26 -28.91 1.74 4.22
CA SER A 26 -28.64 0.74 5.24
C SER A 26 -27.83 -0.37 4.58
N SER A 27 -26.76 -0.80 5.20
CA SER A 27 -25.89 -1.81 4.59
C SER A 27 -25.36 -2.79 5.62
N THR A 28 -24.95 -3.95 5.12
CA THR A 28 -24.33 -5.04 5.88
C THR A 28 -23.01 -5.41 5.25
N GLY A 29 -22.21 -6.20 5.99
CA GLY A 29 -20.90 -6.70 5.56
C GLY A 29 -19.75 -5.99 6.25
N GLY A 30 -18.67 -6.71 6.40
CA GLY A 30 -17.49 -6.25 7.14
C GLY A 30 -17.75 -6.03 8.63
N THR A 31 -16.78 -5.43 9.31
CA THR A 31 -16.93 -4.94 10.69
C THR A 31 -17.53 -3.54 10.65
N ILE A 32 -18.68 -3.34 11.30
CA ILE A 32 -19.43 -2.09 11.26
C ILE A 32 -19.13 -1.26 12.51
N THR A 33 -18.74 0.00 12.30
CA THR A 33 -18.53 1.00 13.36
C THR A 33 -19.21 2.32 12.99
N THR A 34 -19.28 3.24 13.95
CA THR A 34 -19.80 4.60 13.74
C THR A 34 -18.77 5.61 14.22
N ALA A 35 -18.54 6.65 13.44
CA ALA A 35 -17.69 7.78 13.83
C ALA A 35 -18.35 9.10 13.37
N GLY A 36 -18.77 9.91 14.34
CA GLY A 36 -19.57 11.10 14.07
C GLY A 36 -20.88 10.73 13.37
N SER A 37 -21.15 11.37 12.25
CA SER A 37 -22.33 11.12 11.39
C SER A 37 -22.09 10.07 10.29
N TYR A 38 -21.07 9.24 10.43
CA TYR A 38 -20.73 8.22 9.43
C TYR A 38 -20.87 6.81 9.98
N ARG A 39 -21.46 5.92 9.19
CA ARG A 39 -21.34 4.46 9.35
C ARG A 39 -20.20 3.96 8.48
N ILE A 40 -19.34 3.12 9.08
CA ILE A 40 -18.10 2.66 8.48
C ILE A 40 -18.09 1.13 8.45
N HIS A 41 -17.84 0.56 7.29
CA HIS A 41 -17.66 -0.87 7.04
C HIS A 41 -16.20 -1.13 6.74
N THR A 42 -15.54 -1.93 7.56
CA THR A 42 -14.13 -2.31 7.41
C THR A 42 -14.04 -3.79 7.07
N PHE A 43 -13.38 -4.11 5.96
CA PHE A 43 -13.10 -5.47 5.51
C PHE A 43 -11.60 -5.74 5.62
N LEU A 44 -11.26 -6.77 6.38
CA LEU A 44 -9.90 -7.28 6.55
C LEU A 44 -9.74 -8.59 5.78
N ILE A 45 -8.50 -9.11 5.72
CA ILE A 45 -8.19 -10.33 4.94
C ILE A 45 -9.08 -11.53 5.31
N GLY A 46 -9.42 -11.72 6.58
CA GLY A 46 -10.33 -12.78 7.03
C GLY A 46 -11.78 -12.63 6.55
N GLN A 47 -12.13 -11.51 5.97
CA GLN A 47 -13.45 -11.20 5.40
C GLN A 47 -13.41 -11.05 3.88
N SER A 48 -12.28 -11.37 3.25
CA SER A 48 -12.14 -11.39 1.78
C SER A 48 -13.11 -12.41 1.18
N GLY A 49 -13.76 -12.05 0.08
CA GLY A 49 -14.80 -12.86 -0.56
C GLY A 49 -16.20 -12.70 0.04
N THR A 50 -16.39 -11.86 1.07
CA THR A 50 -17.72 -11.45 1.54
C THR A 50 -18.24 -10.25 0.75
N ASN A 51 -19.49 -9.87 0.98
CA ASN A 51 -20.12 -8.76 0.27
C ASN A 51 -20.35 -7.54 1.16
N PHE A 52 -20.24 -6.36 0.57
CA PHE A 52 -20.93 -5.16 1.03
C PHE A 52 -22.31 -5.14 0.38
N THR A 53 -23.39 -5.23 1.16
CA THR A 53 -24.76 -5.23 0.64
C THR A 53 -25.46 -3.96 1.05
N ALA A 54 -25.82 -3.12 0.07
CA ALA A 54 -26.60 -1.91 0.28
C ALA A 54 -28.10 -2.21 0.10
N SER A 55 -28.96 -1.73 1.03
CA SER A 55 -30.41 -1.86 0.94
C SER A 55 -31.12 -0.65 0.32
N GLY A 56 -30.37 0.38 -0.06
CA GLY A 56 -30.85 1.60 -0.68
C GLY A 56 -29.89 2.10 -1.76
N SER A 57 -30.21 3.23 -2.34
CA SER A 57 -29.35 3.90 -3.33
C SER A 57 -28.74 5.17 -2.75
N GLY A 58 -27.51 5.47 -3.09
CA GLY A 58 -26.82 6.68 -2.65
C GLY A 58 -25.32 6.66 -2.95
N SER A 59 -24.63 7.69 -2.49
CA SER A 59 -23.18 7.79 -2.64
C SER A 59 -22.47 7.30 -1.38
N VAL A 60 -21.44 6.51 -1.54
CA VAL A 60 -20.54 6.06 -0.47
C VAL A 60 -19.12 6.52 -0.77
N GLU A 61 -18.33 6.77 0.27
CA GLU A 61 -16.89 6.94 0.15
C GLU A 61 -16.19 5.58 0.32
N TYR A 62 -15.09 5.37 -0.41
CA TYR A 62 -14.30 4.15 -0.29
C TYR A 62 -12.80 4.42 -0.17
N LEU A 63 -12.12 3.50 0.50
CA LEU A 63 -10.68 3.30 0.48
C LEU A 63 -10.40 1.84 0.19
N ILE A 64 -9.60 1.58 -0.86
CA ILE A 64 -9.14 0.26 -1.25
C ILE A 64 -7.63 0.28 -1.21
N VAL A 65 -7.04 -0.54 -0.35
CA VAL A 65 -5.59 -0.71 -0.26
C VAL A 65 -5.27 -2.18 -0.46
N ALA A 66 -4.46 -2.48 -1.43
CA ALA A 66 -3.99 -3.84 -1.72
C ALA A 66 -2.92 -4.30 -0.72
N GLY A 67 -2.58 -5.58 -0.73
CA GLY A 67 -1.46 -6.10 0.04
C GLY A 67 -0.12 -5.55 -0.45
N GLY A 68 0.81 -5.25 0.46
CA GLY A 68 2.18 -4.84 0.13
C GLY A 68 3.05 -6.01 -0.30
N GLY A 69 4.08 -5.77 -1.09
CA GLY A 69 5.10 -6.74 -1.48
C GLY A 69 6.06 -7.04 -0.35
N GLY A 70 6.68 -8.23 -0.35
CA GLY A 70 7.74 -8.60 0.59
C GLY A 70 9.09 -7.99 0.22
N GLY A 71 10.01 -7.89 1.19
CA GLY A 71 11.39 -7.50 0.94
C GLY A 71 12.20 -8.61 0.29
N GLY A 72 13.18 -8.26 -0.53
CA GLY A 72 14.12 -9.20 -1.14
C GLY A 72 15.13 -9.74 -0.12
N TRP A 73 15.71 -10.92 -0.38
CA TRP A 73 16.75 -11.56 0.43
C TRP A 73 17.82 -12.22 -0.43
N GLY A 74 19.02 -11.70 -0.41
CA GLY A 74 20.16 -12.23 -1.17
C GLY A 74 21.05 -13.19 -0.39
N ALA A 75 21.88 -13.93 -1.11
CA ALA A 75 22.82 -14.91 -0.55
C ALA A 75 24.27 -14.40 -0.45
N SER A 76 24.61 -13.35 -1.19
CA SER A 76 25.98 -12.87 -1.30
C SER A 76 26.39 -12.01 -0.09
N SER A 77 27.62 -12.23 0.36
CA SER A 77 28.26 -11.43 1.41
C SER A 77 28.70 -10.12 0.79
N TYR A 78 27.98 -9.07 0.84
CA TYR A 78 28.30 -7.71 0.38
C TYR A 78 27.12 -7.03 -0.31
N ASP A 79 25.95 -7.64 -0.35
CA ASP A 79 24.83 -7.10 -1.11
C ASP A 79 23.77 -6.48 -0.20
N GLY A 80 23.26 -5.32 -0.62
CA GLY A 80 22.05 -4.72 -0.10
C GLY A 80 20.87 -5.10 -1.01
N ASN A 81 19.77 -5.57 -0.45
CA ASN A 81 18.59 -6.00 -1.19
C ASN A 81 17.49 -4.96 -1.16
N GLY A 82 16.59 -5.04 -2.13
CA GLY A 82 15.50 -4.09 -2.31
C GLY A 82 14.33 -4.31 -1.34
N GLY A 83 13.75 -3.22 -0.85
CA GLY A 83 12.51 -3.24 -0.06
C GLY A 83 11.27 -3.53 -0.92
N GLY A 84 10.24 -4.13 -0.35
CA GLY A 84 8.96 -4.37 -1.03
C GLY A 84 8.18 -3.08 -1.29
N GLY A 85 7.52 -2.98 -2.43
CA GLY A 85 6.61 -1.88 -2.76
C GLY A 85 5.32 -1.97 -1.96
N ALA A 86 4.68 -0.84 -1.69
CA ALA A 86 3.36 -0.80 -1.07
C ALA A 86 2.28 -1.33 -2.01
N GLY A 87 1.20 -1.85 -1.45
CA GLY A 87 -0.03 -2.12 -2.20
C GLY A 87 -0.60 -0.85 -2.83
N GLY A 88 -1.27 -1.01 -3.96
CA GLY A 88 -1.98 0.08 -4.62
C GLY A 88 -2.99 0.74 -3.69
N TYR A 89 -3.13 2.04 -3.79
CA TYR A 89 -4.04 2.87 -3.00
C TYR A 89 -5.06 3.54 -3.91
N LEU A 90 -6.34 3.30 -3.66
CA LEU A 90 -7.45 3.96 -4.33
C LEU A 90 -8.43 4.52 -3.31
N SER A 91 -8.84 5.76 -3.46
CA SER A 91 -9.89 6.37 -2.64
C SER A 91 -10.80 7.24 -3.51
N GLY A 92 -12.06 7.33 -3.15
CA GLY A 92 -13.03 8.10 -3.92
C GLY A 92 -14.45 7.87 -3.44
N THR A 93 -15.40 8.15 -4.32
CA THR A 93 -16.82 7.92 -4.11
C THR A 93 -17.37 6.96 -5.15
N ALA A 94 -18.38 6.18 -4.76
CA ALA A 94 -19.13 5.31 -5.65
C ALA A 94 -20.64 5.45 -5.38
N ASN A 95 -21.44 5.37 -6.44
CA ASN A 95 -22.87 5.26 -6.30
C ASN A 95 -23.24 3.80 -6.11
N VAL A 96 -24.01 3.52 -5.05
CA VAL A 96 -24.56 2.20 -4.77
C VAL A 96 -26.08 2.20 -5.03
N SER A 97 -26.60 1.07 -5.44
CA SER A 97 -28.04 0.80 -5.60
C SER A 97 -28.34 -0.50 -4.89
N GLY A 98 -29.52 -0.70 -4.34
CA GLY A 98 -29.88 -1.83 -3.47
C GLY A 98 -29.45 -3.23 -3.95
N THR A 99 -28.15 -3.50 -3.92
CA THR A 99 -27.52 -4.74 -4.39
C THR A 99 -26.27 -5.08 -3.57
N SER A 100 -25.71 -6.25 -3.84
CA SER A 100 -24.49 -6.74 -3.19
C SER A 100 -23.27 -6.51 -4.07
N TYR A 101 -22.18 -6.06 -3.46
CA TYR A 101 -20.87 -5.81 -4.08
C TYR A 101 -19.83 -6.71 -3.44
N ALA A 102 -19.24 -7.60 -4.21
CA ALA A 102 -18.18 -8.48 -3.72
C ALA A 102 -16.95 -7.65 -3.30
N VAL A 103 -16.39 -7.99 -2.14
CA VAL A 103 -15.19 -7.34 -1.60
C VAL A 103 -14.06 -8.36 -1.57
N THR A 104 -12.94 -8.01 -2.19
CA THR A 104 -11.70 -8.76 -2.09
C THR A 104 -10.68 -7.94 -1.32
N VAL A 105 -9.98 -8.57 -0.37
CA VAL A 105 -8.87 -7.97 0.37
C VAL A 105 -7.60 -8.74 0.05
N GLY A 106 -6.55 -8.03 -0.35
CA GLY A 106 -5.29 -8.63 -0.78
C GLY A 106 -4.46 -9.18 0.37
N ASN A 107 -3.89 -10.36 0.16
CA ASN A 107 -2.88 -10.96 1.05
C ASN A 107 -1.58 -10.14 0.99
N SER A 108 -0.77 -10.30 2.04
CA SER A 108 0.62 -9.83 2.04
C SER A 108 1.48 -10.60 1.03
N GLY A 109 2.44 -9.92 0.40
CA GLY A 109 3.53 -10.57 -0.30
C GLY A 109 4.47 -11.28 0.66
N THR A 110 4.95 -12.46 0.28
CA THR A 110 5.88 -13.25 1.10
C THR A 110 7.25 -12.57 1.18
N ALA A 111 7.91 -12.71 2.32
CA ALA A 111 9.33 -12.38 2.44
C ALA A 111 10.15 -13.19 1.42
N GLY A 112 11.20 -12.61 0.87
CA GLY A 112 12.18 -13.33 0.07
C GLY A 112 12.77 -14.49 0.88
N THR A 113 13.13 -15.59 0.23
CA THR A 113 13.83 -16.70 0.84
C THR A 113 15.34 -16.58 0.61
N LYS A 114 16.17 -17.07 1.55
CA LYS A 114 17.62 -17.05 1.36
C LYS A 114 17.97 -17.80 0.06
N ARG A 115 18.59 -17.09 -0.85
CA ARG A 115 19.02 -17.65 -2.11
C ARG A 115 20.17 -18.62 -1.88
N THR A 116 20.09 -19.83 -2.44
CA THR A 116 21.23 -20.69 -2.69
C THR A 116 21.65 -20.49 -4.13
N SER A 117 22.95 -20.50 -4.41
CA SER A 117 23.49 -20.11 -5.75
C SER A 117 22.76 -20.86 -6.89
N GLY A 118 22.14 -20.10 -7.81
CA GLY A 118 21.57 -20.62 -9.04
C GLY A 118 20.06 -20.86 -9.07
N ASP A 119 19.31 -20.72 -7.97
CA ASP A 119 17.89 -21.11 -7.89
C ASP A 119 16.89 -20.01 -8.29
N GLY A 120 17.36 -18.79 -8.56
CA GLY A 120 16.50 -17.65 -8.94
C GLY A 120 15.57 -17.16 -7.82
N LEU A 121 15.62 -17.76 -6.64
CA LEU A 121 14.86 -17.37 -5.44
C LEU A 121 15.53 -16.18 -4.77
N GLY A 122 14.83 -15.50 -3.89
CA GLY A 122 15.34 -14.35 -3.12
C GLY A 122 14.53 -13.07 -3.32
N TYR A 123 13.75 -12.96 -4.40
CA TYR A 123 12.80 -11.88 -4.54
C TYR A 123 11.73 -11.94 -3.44
N GLY A 124 11.32 -10.77 -2.96
CA GLY A 124 10.05 -10.70 -2.24
C GLY A 124 8.88 -11.07 -3.15
N GLY A 125 7.87 -11.72 -2.61
CA GLY A 125 6.63 -11.98 -3.34
C GLY A 125 5.80 -10.70 -3.52
N ASN A 126 5.03 -10.63 -4.61
CA ASN A 126 4.04 -9.57 -4.78
C ASN A 126 2.90 -9.72 -3.78
N GLY A 127 2.32 -8.60 -3.35
CA GLY A 127 1.07 -8.59 -2.61
C GLY A 127 -0.13 -9.01 -3.45
N GLY A 128 -1.24 -9.36 -2.82
CA GLY A 128 -2.51 -9.63 -3.47
C GLY A 128 -3.29 -8.34 -3.75
N ALA A 129 -4.13 -8.37 -4.79
CA ALA A 129 -5.02 -7.25 -5.12
C ALA A 129 -6.20 -7.13 -4.15
N SER A 130 -6.71 -5.91 -3.97
CA SER A 130 -7.97 -5.62 -3.26
C SER A 130 -8.97 -4.98 -4.22
N SER A 131 -10.26 -5.29 -4.08
CA SER A 131 -11.27 -4.73 -4.97
C SER A 131 -12.65 -4.58 -4.33
N VAL A 132 -13.40 -3.59 -4.79
CA VAL A 132 -14.85 -3.40 -4.59
C VAL A 132 -15.38 -2.42 -5.65
N PHE A 133 -16.66 -2.41 -5.96
CA PHE A 133 -17.32 -1.48 -6.92
C PHE A 133 -16.68 -1.44 -8.31
N SER A 134 -16.14 -2.54 -8.80
CA SER A 134 -15.37 -2.62 -10.05
C SER A 134 -14.01 -1.89 -10.03
N PHE A 135 -13.58 -1.32 -8.91
CA PHE A 135 -12.25 -0.78 -8.71
C PHE A 135 -11.30 -1.85 -8.17
N THR A 136 -10.10 -1.93 -8.73
CA THR A 136 -9.07 -2.87 -8.28
C THR A 136 -7.78 -2.13 -7.97
N ALA A 137 -7.33 -2.21 -6.72
CA ALA A 137 -5.99 -1.83 -6.30
C ALA A 137 -5.07 -3.05 -6.47
N PHE A 138 -3.94 -2.88 -7.17
CA PHE A 138 -2.99 -3.96 -7.44
C PHE A 138 -2.03 -4.17 -6.26
N GLY A 139 -1.65 -5.41 -6.03
CA GLY A 139 -0.67 -5.73 -4.99
C GLY A 139 0.67 -5.02 -5.21
N GLY A 140 1.37 -4.72 -4.13
CA GLY A 140 2.71 -4.13 -4.17
C GLY A 140 3.73 -5.09 -4.76
N GLY A 141 4.73 -4.58 -5.47
CA GLY A 141 5.80 -5.38 -6.06
C GLY A 141 6.81 -5.86 -5.02
N GLY A 142 7.29 -7.08 -5.15
CA GLY A 142 8.36 -7.63 -4.31
C GLY A 142 9.69 -6.90 -4.50
N GLY A 143 10.50 -6.82 -3.45
CA GLY A 143 11.85 -6.25 -3.49
C GLY A 143 12.84 -7.12 -4.27
N GLY A 144 13.80 -6.46 -4.91
CA GLY A 144 14.87 -7.10 -5.69
C GLY A 144 15.88 -7.83 -4.82
N THR A 145 16.54 -8.81 -5.41
CA THR A 145 17.65 -9.58 -4.82
C THR A 145 18.88 -9.55 -5.72
N ASP A 146 20.03 -9.89 -5.20
CA ASP A 146 21.26 -10.07 -5.96
C ASP A 146 21.12 -11.24 -6.93
N SER A 147 20.77 -10.99 -8.17
CA SER A 147 20.82 -12.01 -9.22
C SER A 147 21.77 -11.58 -10.33
N TYR A 148 22.47 -12.55 -10.92
CA TYR A 148 23.46 -12.27 -11.97
C TYR A 148 22.92 -11.47 -13.16
N ASN A 149 21.58 -11.48 -13.37
CA ASN A 149 20.97 -10.92 -14.57
C ASN A 149 19.87 -9.88 -14.33
N ASN A 150 19.35 -9.75 -13.11
CA ASN A 150 18.27 -8.80 -12.84
C ASN A 150 18.16 -8.50 -11.33
N ASN A 151 18.66 -7.34 -10.93
CA ASN A 151 18.62 -6.87 -9.55
C ASN A 151 17.45 -5.89 -9.30
N SER A 152 16.57 -5.67 -10.28
CA SER A 152 15.40 -4.83 -10.14
C SER A 152 14.34 -5.52 -9.26
N GLY A 153 13.54 -4.76 -8.54
CA GLY A 153 12.34 -5.27 -7.88
C GLY A 153 11.25 -5.68 -8.88
N LEU A 154 10.10 -6.12 -8.39
CA LEU A 154 8.94 -6.48 -9.18
C LEU A 154 7.95 -5.30 -9.29
N THR A 155 7.25 -5.21 -10.41
CA THR A 155 6.19 -4.21 -10.63
C THR A 155 4.96 -4.53 -9.76
N GLY A 156 4.20 -3.49 -9.41
CA GLY A 156 3.00 -3.66 -8.59
C GLY A 156 2.18 -2.38 -8.48
N GLY A 157 1.29 -2.30 -7.51
CA GLY A 157 0.58 -1.07 -7.13
C GLY A 157 1.60 0.04 -6.88
N SER A 158 2.57 -0.18 -5.97
CA SER A 158 3.88 0.49 -5.96
C SER A 158 4.95 -0.54 -6.27
N GLY A 159 6.02 -0.12 -6.95
CA GLY A 159 7.11 -1.01 -7.37
C GLY A 159 8.07 -1.34 -6.24
N GLY A 160 8.67 -2.54 -6.27
CA GLY A 160 9.75 -2.94 -5.37
C GLY A 160 11.06 -2.20 -5.67
N GLY A 161 11.91 -2.05 -4.66
CA GLY A 161 13.25 -1.48 -4.76
C GLY A 161 14.23 -2.42 -5.46
N ALA A 162 15.31 -1.87 -6.02
CA ALA A 162 16.41 -2.63 -6.62
C ALA A 162 17.40 -3.11 -5.56
N SER A 163 18.12 -4.20 -5.89
CA SER A 163 19.25 -4.71 -5.12
C SER A 163 20.58 -4.15 -5.63
N CYS A 164 21.51 -3.95 -4.73
CA CYS A 164 22.90 -3.60 -5.03
C CYS A 164 23.77 -4.87 -5.00
N SER A 165 24.42 -5.22 -6.09
CA SER A 165 25.38 -6.31 -6.15
C SER A 165 26.80 -5.79 -5.97
N GLY A 166 27.53 -6.30 -4.96
CA GLY A 166 28.87 -5.80 -4.58
C GLY A 166 30.03 -6.22 -5.50
N SER A 167 29.81 -7.02 -6.55
CA SER A 167 30.91 -7.72 -7.20
C SER A 167 31.45 -7.10 -8.50
N SER A 168 30.97 -5.96 -8.95
CA SER A 168 31.42 -5.46 -10.26
C SER A 168 31.61 -3.94 -10.30
N ALA A 169 32.84 -3.52 -10.49
CA ALA A 169 33.22 -2.13 -10.80
C ALA A 169 32.55 -1.57 -12.09
N ASN A 170 31.94 -2.44 -12.89
CA ASN A 170 31.27 -2.11 -14.16
C ASN A 170 29.78 -2.39 -14.18
N ASN A 171 29.16 -2.53 -13.05
CA ASN A 171 27.74 -2.93 -12.98
C ASN A 171 26.80 -1.77 -13.35
N PRO A 172 25.83 -1.98 -14.25
CA PRO A 172 24.89 -0.94 -14.63
C PRO A 172 24.02 -0.53 -13.43
N GLN A 173 23.54 0.71 -13.47
CA GLN A 173 22.53 1.17 -12.50
C GLN A 173 21.28 0.27 -12.61
N PHE A 174 20.86 -0.28 -11.49
CA PHE A 174 19.59 -1.02 -11.44
C PHE A 174 18.45 -0.08 -11.08
N SER A 175 17.39 -0.14 -11.85
CA SER A 175 16.20 0.66 -11.62
C SER A 175 15.24 -0.03 -10.66
N GLY A 176 14.66 0.72 -9.76
CA GLY A 176 13.51 0.27 -9.03
C GLY A 176 12.34 -0.02 -9.98
N ALA A 177 11.52 -1.00 -9.65
CA ALA A 177 10.41 -1.40 -10.47
C ALA A 177 9.32 -0.31 -10.54
N ALA A 178 8.57 -0.29 -11.63
CA ALA A 178 7.47 0.66 -11.81
C ALA A 178 6.31 0.39 -10.86
N GLY A 179 5.67 1.47 -10.40
CA GLY A 179 4.35 1.43 -9.79
C GLY A 179 3.25 1.59 -10.85
N THR A 180 2.03 1.21 -10.50
CA THR A 180 0.84 1.44 -11.33
C THR A 180 0.42 2.90 -11.22
N VAL A 181 0.29 3.57 -12.37
CA VAL A 181 -0.12 4.98 -12.43
C VAL A 181 -1.47 5.18 -11.71
N GLY A 182 -1.53 6.18 -10.85
CA GLY A 182 -2.73 6.49 -10.05
C GLY A 182 -2.94 5.60 -8.83
N GLN A 183 -2.05 4.61 -8.57
CA GLN A 183 -2.15 3.73 -7.40
C GLN A 183 -0.91 3.75 -6.50
N GLY A 184 0.26 4.08 -7.06
CA GLY A 184 1.50 4.13 -6.31
C GLY A 184 2.70 4.53 -7.17
N ASN A 185 3.87 4.57 -6.57
CA ASN A 185 5.09 5.06 -7.18
C ASN A 185 6.11 3.93 -7.39
N ARG A 186 7.12 4.21 -8.22
CA ARG A 186 8.24 3.30 -8.45
C ARG A 186 9.07 3.08 -7.19
N GLY A 187 9.78 1.97 -7.12
CA GLY A 187 10.87 1.76 -6.17
C GLY A 187 12.07 2.66 -6.45
N GLY A 188 12.97 2.75 -5.48
CA GLY A 188 14.25 3.43 -5.62
C GLY A 188 15.20 2.71 -6.56
N ASN A 189 16.15 3.43 -7.15
CA ASN A 189 17.23 2.89 -7.96
C ASN A 189 18.44 2.54 -7.09
N VAL A 190 19.35 1.77 -7.63
CA VAL A 190 20.71 1.64 -7.09
C VAL A 190 21.65 2.47 -7.96
N LEU A 191 22.30 3.44 -7.30
CA LEU A 191 23.30 4.29 -7.93
C LEU A 191 24.70 3.76 -7.58
N ILE A 192 25.42 3.28 -8.57
CA ILE A 192 26.78 2.74 -8.36
C ILE A 192 27.82 3.81 -8.56
N GLY A 193 28.65 3.98 -7.57
CA GLY A 193 29.83 4.84 -7.61
C GLY A 193 31.05 4.11 -7.05
N GLY A 194 31.89 3.50 -7.92
CA GLY A 194 33.23 3.02 -7.59
C GLY A 194 33.26 1.68 -6.81
N GLY A 195 34.02 0.69 -7.36
CA GLY A 195 34.16 -0.66 -6.87
C GLY A 195 34.65 -0.77 -5.42
N GLY A 196 33.78 -1.10 -4.51
CA GLY A 196 34.10 -1.49 -3.14
C GLY A 196 33.12 -2.51 -2.63
N PRO A 197 33.47 -3.33 -1.64
CA PRO A 197 32.59 -4.32 -1.05
C PRO A 197 31.52 -3.62 -0.20
N GLY A 198 30.26 -3.99 -0.42
CA GLY A 198 29.14 -3.58 0.37
C GLY A 198 28.29 -2.48 -0.24
N GLY A 199 26.99 -2.65 -0.24
CA GLY A 199 26.03 -1.68 -0.78
C GLY A 199 24.77 -1.62 0.02
N GLY A 200 24.08 -0.46 -0.08
CA GLY A 200 22.70 -0.29 0.33
C GLY A 200 21.77 -0.61 -0.84
N GLY A 201 20.85 -1.54 -0.64
CA GLY A 201 19.71 -1.75 -1.53
C GLY A 201 18.73 -0.59 -1.44
N SER A 202 17.87 -0.41 -2.42
CA SER A 202 16.93 0.70 -2.47
C SER A 202 15.60 0.35 -1.81
N GLY A 203 14.87 1.38 -1.41
CA GLY A 203 13.52 1.23 -0.83
C GLY A 203 12.46 0.96 -1.91
N GLY A 204 11.40 0.24 -1.55
CA GLY A 204 10.20 0.11 -2.35
C GLY A 204 9.40 1.41 -2.40
N GLY A 205 8.61 1.60 -3.46
CA GLY A 205 7.73 2.74 -3.62
C GLY A 205 6.58 2.73 -2.61
N GLY A 206 6.07 3.86 -2.23
CA GLY A 206 4.86 4.07 -1.49
C GLY A 206 3.79 4.77 -2.33
N ALA A 207 2.56 4.87 -1.82
CA ALA A 207 1.51 5.59 -2.51
C ALA A 207 1.80 7.08 -2.62
N GLY A 208 2.50 7.67 -1.66
CA GLY A 208 2.79 9.10 -1.56
C GLY A 208 4.09 9.52 -2.23
N SER A 209 5.09 8.64 -2.30
CA SER A 209 6.37 8.97 -2.93
C SER A 209 7.10 7.74 -3.48
N VAL A 210 8.08 8.00 -4.32
CA VAL A 210 9.05 7.00 -4.78
C VAL A 210 9.87 6.47 -3.61
N GLY A 211 10.39 5.26 -3.74
CA GLY A 211 11.37 4.70 -2.81
C GLY A 211 12.70 5.43 -2.87
N GLY A 212 13.40 5.48 -1.74
CA GLY A 212 14.74 6.04 -1.64
C GLY A 212 15.76 5.20 -2.40
N ASP A 213 16.70 5.86 -3.07
CA ASP A 213 17.78 5.20 -3.79
C ASP A 213 18.75 4.52 -2.83
N GLY A 214 19.32 3.38 -3.29
CA GLY A 214 20.45 2.71 -2.64
C GLY A 214 21.76 3.18 -3.26
N THR A 215 22.80 3.26 -2.46
CA THR A 215 24.12 3.60 -2.94
C THR A 215 25.17 2.69 -2.33
N GLN A 216 26.34 2.58 -3.00
CA GLN A 216 27.44 1.78 -2.51
C GLN A 216 28.01 2.39 -1.21
N ASN A 217 28.43 1.56 -0.26
CA ASN A 217 28.96 1.95 1.06
C ASN A 217 28.04 2.89 1.87
N SER A 218 26.70 2.79 1.66
CA SER A 218 25.71 3.62 2.35
C SER A 218 24.68 2.80 3.10
N ASN A 219 23.84 3.51 3.81
CA ASN A 219 22.62 2.93 4.39
C ASN A 219 21.71 2.38 3.29
N GLY A 220 20.83 1.46 3.63
CA GLY A 220 19.72 1.07 2.77
C GLY A 220 18.81 2.27 2.47
N GLY A 221 18.25 2.32 1.27
CA GLY A 221 17.31 3.35 0.85
C GLY A 221 16.01 3.26 1.67
N ASN A 222 15.43 4.39 2.04
CA ASN A 222 14.16 4.44 2.77
C ASN A 222 12.99 4.02 1.89
N GLY A 223 11.97 3.41 2.49
CA GLY A 223 10.70 3.16 1.82
C GLY A 223 9.97 4.46 1.46
N GLY A 224 9.28 4.46 0.32
CA GLY A 224 8.43 5.58 -0.11
C GLY A 224 7.30 5.83 0.89
N SER A 225 6.93 7.09 1.09
CA SER A 225 5.87 7.46 2.04
C SER A 225 4.51 6.91 1.60
N GLY A 226 3.66 6.58 2.57
CA GLY A 226 2.25 6.32 2.36
C GLY A 226 1.41 7.60 2.29
N LEU A 227 0.12 7.45 2.10
CA LEU A 227 -0.87 8.50 2.15
C LEU A 227 -1.72 8.41 3.42
N ALA A 228 -1.98 9.55 4.05
CA ALA A 228 -2.89 9.63 5.18
C ALA A 228 -4.35 9.67 4.70
N ASN A 229 -5.22 8.97 5.42
CA ASN A 229 -6.67 8.98 5.16
C ASN A 229 -7.45 8.85 6.47
N SER A 230 -8.55 9.59 6.60
CA SER A 230 -9.40 9.63 7.79
C SER A 230 -10.72 8.87 7.63
N ILE A 231 -10.87 8.06 6.59
CA ILE A 231 -12.11 7.31 6.30
C ILE A 231 -12.52 6.38 7.45
N SER A 232 -11.55 5.89 8.22
CA SER A 232 -11.78 5.02 9.40
C SER A 232 -12.27 5.77 10.66
N GLY A 233 -12.46 7.09 10.57
CA GLY A 233 -12.77 7.94 11.72
C GLY A 233 -11.54 8.57 12.38
N THR A 234 -10.35 8.08 12.10
CA THR A 234 -9.06 8.65 12.54
C THR A 234 -8.10 8.73 11.36
N SER A 235 -7.21 9.73 11.36
CA SER A 235 -6.21 9.86 10.30
C SER A 235 -5.10 8.83 10.47
N LEU A 236 -4.95 7.94 9.50
CA LEU A 236 -3.98 6.86 9.50
C LEU A 236 -3.25 6.82 8.17
N PHE A 237 -1.95 6.46 8.19
CA PHE A 237 -1.19 6.23 6.98
C PHE A 237 -1.48 4.83 6.40
N TYR A 238 -1.52 4.74 5.06
CA TYR A 238 -1.69 3.53 4.27
C TYR A 238 -0.67 3.50 3.13
N ALA A 239 -0.34 2.32 2.67
CA ALA A 239 0.52 2.08 1.51
C ALA A 239 1.90 2.77 1.61
N GLY A 240 2.62 2.59 2.71
CA GLY A 240 4.04 2.95 2.84
C GLY A 240 4.94 1.85 2.30
N GLY A 241 6.01 2.18 1.58
CA GLY A 241 6.98 1.22 1.04
C GLY A 241 7.89 0.63 2.11
N GLY A 242 8.42 -0.56 1.88
CA GLY A 242 9.47 -1.18 2.70
C GLY A 242 10.85 -0.60 2.37
N ALA A 243 11.77 -0.67 3.30
CA ALA A 243 13.12 -0.14 3.13
C ALA A 243 14.11 -1.17 2.58
N GLY A 244 15.15 -0.70 1.92
CA GLY A 244 16.29 -1.49 1.49
C GLY A 244 17.20 -1.87 2.67
N SER A 245 17.91 -2.98 2.55
CA SER A 245 18.93 -3.42 3.52
C SER A 245 20.31 -2.83 3.21
N SER A 246 21.23 -2.94 4.17
CA SER A 246 22.63 -2.61 3.96
C SER A 246 23.55 -3.66 4.59
N TRP A 247 24.62 -4.01 3.86
CA TRP A 247 25.65 -4.91 4.37
C TRP A 247 26.64 -4.19 5.30
N THR A 248 27.04 -2.98 4.98
CA THR A 248 28.09 -2.25 5.69
C THR A 248 27.60 -1.27 6.74
N ASN A 249 26.37 -0.79 6.57
CA ASN A 249 25.78 0.28 7.38
C ASN A 249 24.36 -0.10 7.84
N SER A 250 23.60 0.89 8.30
CA SER A 250 22.23 0.68 8.75
C SER A 250 21.28 0.39 7.58
N GLY A 251 20.30 -0.45 7.77
CA GLY A 251 19.15 -0.57 6.88
C GLY A 251 18.39 0.75 6.81
N GLY A 252 17.65 0.95 5.74
CA GLY A 252 16.73 2.07 5.59
C GLY A 252 15.54 1.97 6.54
N THR A 253 14.79 3.05 6.67
CA THR A 253 13.53 3.10 7.43
C THR A 253 12.31 2.91 6.52
N GLY A 254 11.32 2.17 6.98
CA GLY A 254 10.07 1.97 6.25
C GLY A 254 9.26 3.25 6.12
N GLY A 255 8.55 3.39 4.99
CA GLY A 255 7.76 4.57 4.65
C GLY A 255 6.64 4.84 5.65
N SER A 256 6.49 6.09 6.09
CA SER A 256 5.46 6.56 7.03
C SER A 256 5.33 5.74 8.31
N SER A 257 6.42 5.14 8.79
CA SER A 257 6.48 4.28 9.98
C SER A 257 5.53 3.06 9.93
N ILE A 258 5.01 2.71 8.76
CA ILE A 258 4.18 1.52 8.53
C ILE A 258 4.86 0.51 7.61
N GLY A 259 5.78 0.96 6.73
CA GLY A 259 6.64 0.08 5.96
C GLY A 259 7.63 -0.66 6.85
N GLY A 260 8.08 -1.85 6.43
CA GLY A 260 9.12 -2.61 7.13
C GLY A 260 10.49 -1.93 7.00
N ASN A 261 11.27 -1.91 8.07
CA ASN A 261 12.65 -1.46 8.06
C ASN A 261 13.57 -2.49 7.40
N GLY A 262 14.59 -2.05 6.71
CA GLY A 262 15.59 -2.92 6.11
C GLY A 262 16.52 -3.55 7.14
N ALA A 263 17.01 -4.76 6.84
CA ALA A 263 18.03 -5.41 7.63
C ALA A 263 19.36 -4.67 7.58
N ALA A 264 20.16 -4.83 8.62
CA ALA A 264 21.52 -4.32 8.68
C ALA A 264 22.44 -5.35 9.33
N ARG A 265 23.70 -5.35 8.92
CA ARG A 265 24.74 -6.11 9.63
C ARG A 265 25.28 -5.35 10.82
N VAL A 266 25.33 -4.03 10.73
CA VAL A 266 25.81 -3.16 11.81
C VAL A 266 24.81 -2.02 12.03
N PRO A 267 24.00 -2.06 13.13
CA PRO A 267 23.86 -3.16 14.09
C PRO A 267 23.21 -4.41 13.44
N ALA A 268 23.43 -5.59 14.03
CA ALA A 268 22.91 -6.86 13.55
C ALA A 268 21.39 -6.95 13.76
N ILE A 269 20.58 -6.61 12.75
CA ILE A 269 19.12 -6.61 12.81
C ILE A 269 18.49 -7.22 11.55
N ASN A 270 17.38 -7.94 11.71
CA ASN A 270 16.56 -8.43 10.62
C ASN A 270 15.74 -7.32 9.99
N GLY A 271 15.38 -7.49 8.72
CA GLY A 271 14.33 -6.73 8.10
C GLY A 271 12.98 -7.03 8.77
N THR A 272 12.11 -6.04 8.84
CA THR A 272 10.82 -6.18 9.51
C THR A 272 9.66 -6.25 8.52
N ALA A 273 8.55 -6.85 8.95
CA ALA A 273 7.34 -6.90 8.13
C ALA A 273 6.71 -5.51 7.97
N GLY A 274 6.02 -5.30 6.87
CA GLY A 274 5.09 -4.20 6.70
C GLY A 274 3.87 -4.36 7.61
N THR A 275 3.29 -3.23 8.03
CA THR A 275 2.12 -3.21 8.91
C THR A 275 0.90 -3.81 8.22
N ASN A 276 0.27 -4.80 8.85
CA ASN A 276 -0.97 -5.41 8.38
C ASN A 276 -2.12 -4.40 8.33
N ASN A 277 -3.08 -4.65 7.44
CA ASN A 277 -4.26 -3.81 7.21
C ASN A 277 -3.91 -2.37 6.82
N ARG A 278 -2.71 -2.19 6.24
CA ARG A 278 -2.19 -0.91 5.74
C ARG A 278 -1.62 -1.03 4.32
N GLY A 279 -1.48 -2.25 3.78
CA GLY A 279 -0.87 -2.48 2.49
C GLY A 279 0.60 -2.08 2.42
N ALA A 280 1.31 -2.15 3.53
CA ALA A 280 2.69 -1.68 3.63
C ALA A 280 3.69 -2.69 3.06
N GLY A 281 4.76 -2.21 2.40
CA GLY A 281 5.85 -3.07 1.90
C GLY A 281 6.71 -3.62 3.03
N GLY A 282 7.29 -4.81 2.86
CA GLY A 282 8.24 -5.44 3.77
C GLY A 282 9.67 -4.94 3.58
N GLY A 283 10.46 -4.89 4.66
CA GLY A 283 11.87 -4.52 4.63
C GLY A 283 12.75 -5.64 4.05
N ALA A 284 13.81 -5.26 3.35
CA ALA A 284 14.76 -6.19 2.75
C ALA A 284 15.62 -6.89 3.81
N GLY A 285 16.08 -8.12 3.49
CA GLY A 285 17.09 -8.89 4.22
C GLY A 285 18.50 -8.71 3.68
N THR A 286 19.49 -9.24 4.40
CA THR A 286 20.88 -9.44 3.92
C THR A 286 21.19 -10.92 3.91
N SER A 287 22.40 -11.34 3.48
CA SER A 287 22.80 -12.76 3.51
C SER A 287 22.60 -13.44 4.87
N ASP A 288 22.74 -12.71 5.96
CA ASP A 288 22.72 -13.23 7.34
C ASP A 288 21.43 -12.88 8.10
N TYR A 289 20.66 -11.91 7.61
CA TYR A 289 19.49 -11.37 8.30
C TYR A 289 18.24 -11.43 7.42
N LEU A 290 17.13 -11.90 8.02
CA LEU A 290 15.86 -12.15 7.34
C LEU A 290 15.29 -10.89 6.69
N SER A 291 14.54 -11.08 5.62
CA SER A 291 13.64 -10.06 5.07
C SER A 291 12.25 -10.12 5.73
N GLY A 292 11.50 -9.03 5.63
CA GLY A 292 10.10 -8.94 6.11
C GLY A 292 9.09 -9.24 5.00
N GLN A 293 7.98 -9.85 5.35
CA GLN A 293 6.81 -9.95 4.47
C GLN A 293 6.12 -8.59 4.35
N GLY A 294 5.33 -8.39 3.30
CA GLY A 294 4.43 -7.24 3.19
C GLY A 294 3.31 -7.28 4.25
N GLY A 295 2.60 -6.16 4.42
CA GLY A 295 1.37 -6.09 5.20
C GLY A 295 0.15 -6.43 4.34
N THR A 296 -0.90 -6.97 4.95
CA THR A 296 -2.19 -7.22 4.27
C THR A 296 -2.87 -5.93 3.84
N GLY A 297 -3.72 -6.01 2.81
CA GLY A 297 -4.59 -4.93 2.37
C GLY A 297 -5.75 -4.65 3.32
N ILE A 298 -6.60 -3.70 2.93
CA ILE A 298 -7.85 -3.33 3.62
C ILE A 298 -8.82 -2.70 2.62
N VAL A 299 -10.12 -2.91 2.82
CA VAL A 299 -11.17 -2.15 2.15
C VAL A 299 -12.03 -1.48 3.21
N ILE A 300 -12.28 -0.18 3.06
CA ILE A 300 -13.14 0.60 3.95
C ILE A 300 -14.19 1.32 3.10
N ILE A 301 -15.43 1.23 3.52
CA ILE A 301 -16.58 1.91 2.90
C ILE A 301 -17.29 2.70 3.98
N ARG A 302 -17.60 3.99 3.75
CA ARG A 302 -18.40 4.78 4.69
C ARG A 302 -19.47 5.59 3.99
N TYR A 303 -20.53 5.90 4.72
CA TYR A 303 -21.60 6.78 4.28
C TYR A 303 -22.22 7.52 5.47
N ALA A 304 -22.85 8.66 5.20
CA ALA A 304 -23.54 9.46 6.21
C ALA A 304 -24.81 8.76 6.71
N ILE A 305 -25.13 8.91 8.01
CA ILE A 305 -26.32 8.37 8.69
C ILE A 305 -27.13 9.49 9.36
#